data_6f2d21a38e9f80008977601a3831b1cf
#
_entry.id   6f2d21a38e9f80008977601a3831b1cf
#
_cell.length_a   1.000
_cell.length_b   1.000
_cell.length_c   1.000
_cell.angle_alpha   90.00
_cell.angle_beta   90.00
_cell.angle_gamma   90.00
#
_symmetry.space_group_name_H-M   'P 1'
#
loop_
_entity.id
_entity.type
_entity.pdbx_description
1 polymer ?
#
loop_
_entity_poly.entity_id
_entity_poly.type
_entity_poly.pdbx_seq_one_letter_code
_entity_poly.pdbx_strand_id
1 'polypeptide(L)'
;MEGLYLYTIGFDFNDTVIQVNKLQFAVRLFTEKNVYAPDPDRVVIIEEENRAYLKATGLSWAGNQEKADGEIELEISIGIDGRYEINSKGSHKNEVCKSILLQVFNINIKSIHFDKDKVETLSDHSVKRDIKAKHYPRGIKMPLVFVEDGHNQKWYALSKDARIRSKGFASHYDPYLETQVLDLSHEEDKRYQTNEITMPTWHIGRCDNIDSVILERCGDLEKNLGLVPYDERTDTPAWLNDIKLVTILHGEHWTGHIFNTFADLEKSLEWITERIDGKQVMAFLPGWDGRYYYNYPEYEPSERMGGKEGFKHFVEKAHQLGVKVVPMLGANNANIEIMEQLGLEDAVLRDQWGLEKRCDWVDWDYDLATENNCMLANMGHPGYLQHMIERSNYLVKTFGVDGIFLDITIGWANDPNYSPYEGTASWAKEIKKLHPDLLLFGENSYDALWGIFSIFHEMGYPSGHGQALYRYAKQTHYLAAAAPGKGSGGIHEFAFNQNGLPWEREVPELIPTLSVVSDTIGSKGAEFLIKQAKSWHQHYPGVSGGNVIKHSV
;
A
#
# COMPACT_ATOMS: atom_id res chain seq x y z
N MET A 1 9.10 -7.46 14.01
CA MET A 1 9.09 -8.82 13.43
C MET A 1 7.66 -9.33 13.47
N GLU A 2 6.93 -9.20 12.38
CA GLU A 2 5.66 -9.89 12.26
C GLU A 2 5.97 -11.35 11.95
N GLY A 3 5.95 -12.18 12.98
CA GLY A 3 5.88 -13.62 12.83
C GLY A 3 4.54 -13.98 12.23
N LEU A 4 4.42 -13.81 10.92
CA LEU A 4 3.29 -14.38 10.19
C LEU A 4 3.44 -15.89 10.25
N TYR A 5 2.82 -16.49 11.23
CA TYR A 5 2.54 -17.92 11.19
C TYR A 5 1.44 -18.14 10.15
N LEU A 6 1.83 -18.15 8.89
CA LEU A 6 0.98 -18.64 7.82
C LEU A 6 0.90 -20.16 7.98
N TYR A 7 -0.13 -20.59 8.66
CA TYR A 7 -0.53 -21.98 8.58
C TYR A 7 -1.16 -22.18 7.20
N THR A 8 -0.41 -22.77 6.28
CA THR A 8 -1.04 -23.31 5.09
C THR A 8 -1.93 -24.45 5.52
N ILE A 9 -3.17 -24.39 5.12
CA ILE A 9 -4.09 -25.49 5.27
C ILE A 9 -3.74 -26.44 4.13
N GLY A 10 -3.04 -27.51 4.45
CA GLY A 10 -2.75 -28.57 3.50
C GLY A 10 -4.03 -29.19 2.97
N PHE A 11 -3.97 -29.77 1.80
CA PHE A 11 -5.01 -30.62 1.28
C PHE A 11 -5.17 -31.83 2.21
N ASP A 12 -6.36 -32.13 2.65
CA ASP A 12 -6.66 -33.38 3.33
C ASP A 12 -7.01 -34.42 2.26
N PHE A 13 -6.52 -35.65 2.43
CA PHE A 13 -6.79 -36.76 1.53
C PHE A 13 -8.29 -36.98 1.23
N ASN A 14 -9.15 -36.57 2.15
CA ASN A 14 -10.59 -36.67 2.00
C ASN A 14 -11.27 -35.37 1.52
N ASP A 15 -10.50 -34.36 1.13
CA ASP A 15 -11.09 -33.12 0.65
C ASP A 15 -11.78 -33.27 -0.69
N THR A 16 -12.90 -32.57 -0.83
CA THR A 16 -13.64 -32.52 -2.08
C THR A 16 -12.95 -31.62 -3.07
N VAL A 17 -12.57 -32.17 -4.20
CA VAL A 17 -11.92 -31.46 -5.33
C VAL A 17 -12.82 -31.54 -6.54
N ILE A 18 -12.93 -30.43 -7.26
CA ILE A 18 -13.58 -30.40 -8.59
C ILE A 18 -12.56 -30.08 -9.66
N GLN A 19 -12.78 -30.65 -10.85
CA GLN A 19 -11.90 -30.47 -11.99
C GLN A 19 -12.61 -29.75 -13.13
N VAL A 20 -11.91 -28.75 -13.69
CA VAL A 20 -12.34 -28.07 -14.93
C VAL A 20 -11.14 -28.05 -15.86
N ASN A 21 -11.24 -28.72 -17.00
CA ASN A 21 -10.14 -28.90 -17.95
C ASN A 21 -8.89 -29.46 -17.23
N LYS A 22 -7.82 -28.70 -17.13
CA LYS A 22 -6.54 -29.15 -16.54
C LYS A 22 -6.36 -28.78 -15.08
N LEU A 23 -7.11 -27.82 -14.58
CA LEU A 23 -6.98 -27.35 -13.20
C LEU A 23 -7.94 -28.08 -12.28
N GLN A 24 -7.50 -28.23 -11.05
CA GLN A 24 -8.29 -28.74 -9.96
C GLN A 24 -8.44 -27.68 -8.88
N PHE A 25 -9.56 -27.71 -8.19
CA PHE A 25 -9.94 -26.69 -7.22
C PHE A 25 -10.52 -27.32 -5.97
N ALA A 26 -10.10 -26.82 -4.80
CA ALA A 26 -10.74 -27.07 -3.53
C ALA A 26 -11.13 -25.75 -2.87
N VAL A 27 -12.14 -25.77 -2.02
CA VAL A 27 -12.64 -24.58 -1.33
C VAL A 27 -12.78 -24.85 0.17
N ARG A 28 -12.45 -23.82 0.96
CA ARG A 28 -12.59 -23.85 2.42
C ARG A 28 -13.33 -22.62 2.91
N LEU A 29 -14.17 -22.83 3.90
CA LEU A 29 -14.86 -21.78 4.63
C LEU A 29 -14.21 -21.59 5.99
N PHE A 30 -13.80 -20.36 6.30
CA PHE A 30 -13.29 -19.97 7.61
C PHE A 30 -14.37 -19.24 8.38
N THR A 31 -14.57 -19.64 9.59
CA THR A 31 -15.37 -18.93 10.57
C THR A 31 -14.48 -18.31 11.66
N GLU A 32 -15.08 -17.67 12.64
CA GLU A 32 -14.33 -17.17 13.81
C GLU A 32 -13.73 -18.30 14.65
N LYS A 33 -14.23 -19.54 14.53
CA LYS A 33 -13.82 -20.64 15.39
C LYS A 33 -13.05 -21.74 14.69
N ASN A 34 -13.32 -21.98 13.40
CA ASN A 34 -12.77 -23.14 12.72
C ASN A 34 -12.68 -22.94 11.20
N VAL A 35 -12.12 -23.96 10.56
CA VAL A 35 -12.00 -24.09 9.10
C VAL A 35 -12.76 -25.32 8.66
N TYR A 36 -13.58 -25.16 7.66
CA TYR A 36 -14.46 -26.18 7.14
C TYR A 36 -14.22 -26.47 5.67
N ALA A 37 -14.30 -27.74 5.29
CA ALA A 37 -14.40 -28.23 3.92
C ALA A 37 -15.87 -28.55 3.59
N PRO A 38 -16.24 -28.71 2.31
CA PRO A 38 -17.50 -29.34 1.92
C PRO A 38 -17.65 -30.74 2.54
N ASP A 39 -18.80 -31.05 3.08
CA ASP A 39 -19.09 -32.40 3.57
C ASP A 39 -19.20 -33.38 2.39
N PRO A 40 -18.30 -34.36 2.23
CA PRO A 40 -18.30 -35.26 1.08
C PRO A 40 -19.54 -36.16 1.01
N ASP A 41 -20.26 -36.37 2.14
CA ASP A 41 -21.47 -37.15 2.18
C ASP A 41 -22.74 -36.37 1.76
N ARG A 42 -22.61 -35.02 1.69
CA ARG A 42 -23.72 -34.10 1.36
C ARG A 42 -23.33 -33.11 0.26
N VAL A 43 -22.58 -33.56 -0.74
CA VAL A 43 -22.12 -32.72 -1.85
C VAL A 43 -22.70 -33.18 -3.16
N VAL A 44 -23.06 -32.25 -4.01
CA VAL A 44 -23.41 -32.46 -5.41
C VAL A 44 -22.33 -31.79 -6.26
N ILE A 45 -21.75 -32.56 -7.20
CA ILE A 45 -20.75 -32.06 -8.12
C ILE A 45 -21.28 -32.28 -9.55
N ILE A 46 -21.17 -31.25 -10.38
CA ILE A 46 -21.45 -31.28 -11.81
C ILE A 46 -20.19 -30.79 -12.49
N GLU A 47 -19.60 -31.66 -13.33
CA GLU A 47 -18.42 -31.33 -14.13
C GLU A 47 -18.75 -31.46 -15.61
N GLU A 48 -18.49 -30.40 -16.36
CA GLU A 48 -18.65 -30.31 -17.79
C GLU A 48 -17.31 -29.82 -18.38
N GLU A 49 -17.15 -29.86 -19.68
CA GLU A 49 -15.88 -29.50 -20.32
C GLU A 49 -15.36 -28.10 -19.93
N ASN A 50 -16.26 -27.11 -19.85
CA ASN A 50 -15.91 -25.71 -19.59
C ASN A 50 -16.59 -25.13 -18.35
N ARG A 51 -17.18 -25.98 -17.50
CA ARG A 51 -17.87 -25.56 -16.29
C ARG A 51 -17.83 -26.65 -15.24
N ALA A 52 -17.64 -26.24 -13.99
CA ALA A 52 -17.92 -27.11 -12.86
C ALA A 52 -18.70 -26.36 -11.78
N TYR A 53 -19.51 -27.12 -11.08
CA TYR A 53 -20.31 -26.61 -9.98
C TYR A 53 -20.26 -27.61 -8.83
N LEU A 54 -19.98 -27.11 -7.64
CA LEU A 54 -20.03 -27.85 -6.39
C LEU A 54 -21.03 -27.16 -5.46
N LYS A 55 -21.94 -27.94 -4.90
CA LYS A 55 -22.80 -27.51 -3.81
C LYS A 55 -22.79 -28.56 -2.69
N ALA A 56 -22.29 -28.16 -1.54
CA ALA A 56 -22.36 -28.91 -0.31
C ALA A 56 -23.45 -28.30 0.60
N THR A 57 -24.35 -29.14 1.10
CA THR A 57 -25.37 -28.77 2.08
C THR A 57 -24.98 -29.16 3.51
N GLY A 58 -23.68 -29.34 3.73
CA GLY A 58 -23.03 -29.66 4.98
C GLY A 58 -21.57 -29.33 4.94
N LEU A 59 -21.02 -29.14 6.11
CA LEU A 59 -19.62 -28.82 6.34
C LEU A 59 -18.93 -29.95 7.10
N SER A 60 -17.63 -30.14 6.88
CA SER A 60 -16.80 -31.11 7.58
C SER A 60 -15.47 -30.51 8.02
N TRP A 61 -14.87 -31.09 9.06
CA TRP A 61 -13.56 -30.71 9.57
C TRP A 61 -12.87 -31.91 10.24
N ALA A 62 -11.65 -31.73 10.73
CA ALA A 62 -10.85 -32.79 11.33
C ALA A 62 -10.74 -34.06 10.46
N GLY A 63 -10.40 -33.91 9.17
CA GLY A 63 -10.30 -35.04 8.25
C GLY A 63 -11.63 -35.73 7.98
N ASN A 64 -12.71 -34.98 7.91
CA ASN A 64 -14.09 -35.43 7.74
C ASN A 64 -14.67 -36.25 8.90
N GLN A 65 -14.03 -36.28 10.06
CA GLN A 65 -14.50 -36.98 11.24
C GLN A 65 -15.64 -36.23 11.94
N GLU A 66 -15.65 -34.89 11.81
CA GLU A 66 -16.65 -34.03 12.43
C GLU A 66 -17.46 -33.29 11.37
N LYS A 67 -18.73 -33.05 11.66
CA LYS A 67 -19.69 -32.43 10.74
C LYS A 67 -20.33 -31.19 11.36
N ALA A 68 -20.66 -30.21 10.51
CA ALA A 68 -21.41 -29.03 10.91
C ALA A 68 -22.51 -28.69 9.89
N ASP A 69 -23.50 -27.91 10.33
CA ASP A 69 -24.54 -27.39 9.45
C ASP A 69 -24.10 -26.08 8.79
N GLY A 70 -24.12 -26.06 7.48
CA GLY A 70 -23.78 -24.92 6.63
C GLY A 70 -23.75 -25.33 5.17
N GLU A 71 -23.41 -24.39 4.33
CA GLU A 71 -23.34 -24.63 2.89
C GLU A 71 -22.03 -24.03 2.31
N ILE A 72 -21.52 -24.69 1.29
CA ILE A 72 -20.47 -24.15 0.43
C ILE A 72 -20.90 -24.36 -1.03
N GLU A 73 -20.83 -23.31 -1.83
CA GLU A 73 -20.98 -23.37 -3.27
C GLU A 73 -19.71 -22.86 -3.94
N LEU A 74 -19.29 -23.55 -5.00
CA LEU A 74 -18.19 -23.16 -5.87
C LEU A 74 -18.62 -23.35 -7.31
N GLU A 75 -18.57 -22.28 -8.08
CA GLU A 75 -18.86 -22.28 -9.51
C GLU A 75 -17.64 -21.82 -10.28
N ILE A 76 -17.24 -22.59 -11.29
CA ILE A 76 -16.12 -22.29 -12.16
C ILE A 76 -16.59 -22.42 -13.59
N SER A 77 -16.29 -21.42 -14.41
CA SER A 77 -16.52 -21.46 -15.86
C SER A 77 -15.27 -21.03 -16.62
N ILE A 78 -15.11 -21.53 -17.84
CA ILE A 78 -14.04 -21.12 -18.74
C ILE A 78 -14.65 -20.30 -19.86
N GLY A 79 -14.20 -19.05 -20.00
CA GLY A 79 -14.57 -18.16 -21.09
C GLY A 79 -13.95 -18.59 -22.45
N ILE A 80 -14.40 -17.97 -23.52
CA ILE A 80 -13.91 -18.21 -24.88
C ILE A 80 -12.41 -17.89 -24.98
N ASP A 81 -11.90 -16.98 -24.16
CA ASP A 81 -10.49 -16.60 -24.07
C ASP A 81 -9.64 -17.60 -23.24
N GLY A 82 -10.24 -18.69 -22.76
CA GLY A 82 -9.56 -19.69 -21.93
C GLY A 82 -9.34 -19.28 -20.48
N ARG A 83 -9.91 -18.16 -20.03
CA ARG A 83 -9.85 -17.67 -18.66
C ARG A 83 -10.88 -18.36 -17.79
N TYR A 84 -10.46 -18.78 -16.60
CA TYR A 84 -11.33 -19.28 -15.55
C TYR A 84 -11.96 -18.11 -14.80
N GLU A 85 -13.27 -18.13 -14.71
CA GLU A 85 -14.06 -17.24 -13.86
C GLU A 85 -14.61 -18.06 -12.69
N ILE A 86 -14.32 -17.63 -11.46
CA ILE A 86 -14.54 -18.42 -10.26
C ILE A 86 -15.34 -17.60 -9.27
N ASN A 87 -16.46 -18.16 -8.83
CA ASN A 87 -17.33 -17.60 -7.81
C ASN A 87 -17.54 -18.62 -6.68
N SER A 88 -17.57 -18.15 -5.45
CA SER A 88 -17.85 -19.01 -4.29
C SER A 88 -18.64 -18.26 -3.24
N LYS A 89 -19.48 -18.99 -2.53
CA LYS A 89 -20.17 -18.52 -1.34
C LYS A 89 -20.20 -19.63 -0.28
N GLY A 90 -20.29 -19.22 0.97
CA GLY A 90 -20.36 -20.13 2.09
C GLY A 90 -21.26 -19.60 3.20
N SER A 91 -21.81 -20.50 3.99
CA SER A 91 -22.57 -20.16 5.19
C SER A 91 -22.34 -21.17 6.29
N HIS A 92 -22.48 -20.74 7.53
CA HIS A 92 -22.47 -21.59 8.71
C HIS A 92 -23.66 -21.27 9.59
N LYS A 93 -24.38 -22.28 10.08
CA LYS A 93 -25.63 -22.09 10.81
C LYS A 93 -25.51 -21.20 12.05
N ASN A 94 -24.41 -21.35 12.79
CA ASN A 94 -24.24 -20.77 14.13
C ASN A 94 -23.01 -19.91 14.32
N GLU A 95 -22.13 -19.81 13.31
CA GLU A 95 -20.85 -19.11 13.41
C GLU A 95 -20.75 -18.00 12.37
N VAL A 96 -20.03 -16.97 12.70
CA VAL A 96 -19.72 -15.87 11.78
C VAL A 96 -18.70 -16.35 10.75
N CYS A 97 -19.03 -16.25 9.49
CA CYS A 97 -18.14 -16.55 8.37
C CYS A 97 -17.18 -15.37 8.15
N LYS A 98 -15.91 -15.70 8.05
CA LYS A 98 -14.82 -14.73 7.99
C LYS A 98 -14.18 -14.64 6.62
N SER A 99 -13.81 -15.79 6.06
CA SER A 99 -13.12 -15.84 4.77
C SER A 99 -13.42 -17.13 4.00
N ILE A 100 -13.17 -17.04 2.69
CA ILE A 100 -13.14 -18.20 1.79
C ILE A 100 -11.73 -18.33 1.26
N LEU A 101 -11.20 -19.55 1.29
CA LEU A 101 -9.95 -19.94 0.64
C LEU A 101 -10.26 -20.81 -0.56
N LEU A 102 -9.76 -20.42 -1.72
CA LEU A 102 -9.72 -21.23 -2.93
C LEU A 102 -8.30 -21.76 -3.10
N GLN A 103 -8.16 -23.08 -3.27
CA GLN A 103 -6.92 -23.76 -3.56
C GLN A 103 -6.91 -24.22 -5.01
N VAL A 104 -5.86 -23.89 -5.75
CA VAL A 104 -5.72 -24.19 -7.18
C VAL A 104 -4.53 -25.12 -7.38
N PHE A 105 -4.76 -26.25 -8.03
CA PHE A 105 -3.77 -27.30 -8.27
C PHE A 105 -3.50 -27.48 -9.76
N ASN A 106 -2.40 -28.19 -10.07
CA ASN A 106 -2.01 -28.58 -11.42
C ASN A 106 -1.55 -27.43 -12.34
N ILE A 107 -1.16 -26.27 -11.77
CA ILE A 107 -0.45 -25.24 -12.55
C ILE A 107 1.03 -25.61 -12.73
N ASN A 108 1.59 -26.48 -11.86
CA ASN A 108 3.01 -26.83 -11.81
C ASN A 108 3.89 -25.58 -11.60
N ILE A 109 3.61 -24.83 -10.56
CA ILE A 109 4.21 -23.52 -10.27
C ILE A 109 5.69 -23.67 -9.95
N LYS A 110 6.54 -22.95 -10.65
CA LYS A 110 7.98 -22.83 -10.42
C LYS A 110 8.34 -21.56 -9.64
N SER A 111 7.64 -20.48 -9.91
CA SER A 111 7.84 -19.21 -9.22
C SER A 111 6.54 -18.42 -9.10
N ILE A 112 6.47 -17.58 -8.08
CA ILE A 112 5.38 -16.62 -7.86
C ILE A 112 5.93 -15.20 -7.92
N HIS A 113 5.19 -14.31 -8.58
CA HIS A 113 5.53 -12.92 -8.76
C HIS A 113 4.44 -12.09 -8.11
N PHE A 114 4.71 -11.61 -6.91
CA PHE A 114 3.83 -10.68 -6.21
C PHE A 114 3.95 -9.26 -6.75
N ASP A 115 5.03 -8.98 -7.46
CA ASP A 115 5.27 -7.80 -8.24
C ASP A 115 6.08 -8.23 -9.47
N LYS A 116 6.00 -7.50 -10.59
CA LYS A 116 6.63 -7.85 -11.87
C LYS A 116 8.12 -8.19 -11.73
N ASP A 117 8.81 -7.47 -10.85
CA ASP A 117 10.26 -7.57 -10.69
C ASP A 117 10.68 -8.35 -9.43
N LYS A 118 9.73 -8.80 -8.61
CA LYS A 118 10.00 -9.62 -7.42
C LYS A 118 9.55 -11.05 -7.65
N VAL A 119 10.48 -11.83 -8.20
CA VAL A 119 10.27 -13.25 -8.45
C VAL A 119 10.74 -14.05 -7.25
N GLU A 120 9.85 -14.80 -6.65
CA GLU A 120 10.17 -15.76 -5.59
C GLU A 120 10.11 -17.18 -6.18
N THR A 121 11.26 -17.82 -6.31
CA THR A 121 11.36 -19.21 -6.77
C THR A 121 10.93 -20.15 -5.65
N LEU A 122 10.17 -21.17 -6.00
CA LEU A 122 9.72 -22.21 -5.09
C LEU A 122 10.69 -23.39 -5.13
N SER A 123 11.00 -23.96 -3.98
CA SER A 123 11.84 -25.14 -3.89
C SER A 123 11.03 -26.42 -4.16
N ASP A 124 11.55 -27.32 -4.99
CA ASP A 124 10.88 -28.56 -5.38
C ASP A 124 10.77 -29.59 -4.25
N HIS A 125 11.60 -29.51 -3.22
CA HIS A 125 11.70 -30.53 -2.18
C HIS A 125 12.09 -29.91 -0.85
N SER A 126 11.21 -29.25 -0.14
CA SER A 126 11.61 -28.80 1.18
C SER A 126 10.98 -29.63 2.29
N VAL A 127 11.85 -30.21 3.12
CA VAL A 127 11.53 -30.65 4.48
C VAL A 127 11.02 -29.48 5.33
N LYS A 128 11.25 -28.25 4.88
CA LYS A 128 10.66 -27.00 5.40
C LYS A 128 9.67 -26.48 4.37
N ARG A 129 8.44 -26.27 4.79
CA ARG A 129 7.42 -25.61 3.97
C ARG A 129 7.93 -24.24 3.53
N ASP A 130 8.32 -24.12 2.27
CA ASP A 130 8.72 -22.82 1.69
C ASP A 130 7.45 -22.13 1.20
N ILE A 131 6.82 -21.38 2.11
CA ILE A 131 5.59 -20.67 1.83
C ILE A 131 5.93 -19.26 1.37
N LYS A 132 5.53 -18.92 0.16
CA LYS A 132 5.60 -17.57 -0.37
C LYS A 132 4.21 -16.96 -0.29
N ALA A 133 4.06 -15.92 0.52
CA ALA A 133 2.74 -15.32 0.73
C ALA A 133 2.79 -13.79 0.87
N LYS A 134 1.77 -13.14 0.34
CA LYS A 134 1.51 -11.71 0.49
C LYS A 134 0.01 -11.44 0.60
N HIS A 135 -0.32 -10.28 1.15
CA HIS A 135 -1.70 -9.82 1.31
C HIS A 135 -1.90 -8.45 0.65
N TYR A 136 -3.06 -8.29 0.06
CA TYR A 136 -3.58 -7.00 -0.39
C TYR A 136 -4.55 -6.46 0.70
N PRO A 137 -4.61 -5.17 0.96
CA PRO A 137 -3.82 -4.09 0.35
C PRO A 137 -2.43 -3.87 1.00
N ARG A 138 -2.16 -4.51 2.14
CA ARG A 138 -0.88 -4.41 2.84
C ARG A 138 0.09 -5.48 2.37
N GLY A 139 1.07 -5.12 1.57
CA GLY A 139 2.12 -6.04 1.09
C GLY A 139 2.16 -6.24 -0.41
N ILE A 140 1.04 -6.10 -1.12
CA ILE A 140 0.99 -5.96 -2.58
C ILE A 140 0.07 -4.80 -2.97
N LYS A 141 0.41 -4.13 -4.06
CA LYS A 141 -0.27 -2.90 -4.48
C LYS A 141 -1.62 -3.14 -5.16
N MET A 142 -1.81 -4.31 -5.74
CA MET A 142 -3.04 -4.73 -6.43
C MET A 142 -3.44 -6.13 -5.98
N PRO A 143 -4.74 -6.49 -5.98
CA PRO A 143 -5.18 -7.86 -5.68
C PRO A 143 -4.94 -8.80 -6.87
N LEU A 144 -3.66 -8.90 -7.30
CA LEU A 144 -3.19 -9.56 -8.49
C LEU A 144 -1.82 -10.20 -8.26
N VAL A 145 -1.66 -11.45 -8.67
CA VAL A 145 -0.36 -12.12 -8.71
C VAL A 145 -0.17 -12.81 -10.04
N PHE A 146 1.09 -13.02 -10.41
CA PHE A 146 1.48 -13.87 -11.52
C PHE A 146 2.24 -15.08 -10.99
N VAL A 147 2.10 -16.21 -11.67
CA VAL A 147 2.91 -17.40 -11.44
C VAL A 147 3.50 -17.88 -12.77
N GLU A 148 4.70 -18.44 -12.70
CA GLU A 148 5.34 -19.08 -13.86
C GLU A 148 5.36 -20.58 -13.64
N ASP A 149 4.90 -21.34 -14.61
CA ASP A 149 4.89 -22.79 -14.55
C ASP A 149 6.23 -23.40 -15.01
N GLY A 150 6.36 -24.72 -14.88
CA GLY A 150 7.56 -25.45 -15.28
C GLY A 150 7.90 -25.37 -16.77
N HIS A 151 7.01 -24.87 -17.61
CA HIS A 151 7.20 -24.62 -19.04
C HIS A 151 7.45 -23.15 -19.37
N ASN A 152 7.72 -22.31 -18.34
CA ASN A 152 7.88 -20.85 -18.43
C ASN A 152 6.64 -20.15 -18.99
N GLN A 153 5.46 -20.74 -18.84
CA GLN A 153 4.20 -20.09 -19.16
C GLN A 153 3.73 -19.29 -17.95
N LYS A 154 3.28 -18.06 -18.20
CA LYS A 154 2.77 -17.20 -17.15
C LYS A 154 1.27 -17.37 -16.99
N TRP A 155 0.85 -17.45 -15.75
CA TRP A 155 -0.53 -17.44 -15.31
C TRP A 155 -0.74 -16.25 -14.40
N TYR A 156 -1.97 -15.80 -14.26
CA TYR A 156 -2.34 -14.78 -13.31
C TYR A 156 -3.55 -15.21 -12.48
N ALA A 157 -3.66 -14.63 -11.28
CA ALA A 157 -4.85 -14.66 -10.47
C ALA A 157 -5.20 -13.24 -10.05
N LEU A 158 -6.39 -12.77 -10.43
CA LEU A 158 -6.90 -11.43 -10.21
C LEU A 158 -8.24 -11.47 -9.50
N SER A 159 -8.37 -10.78 -8.36
CA SER A 159 -9.66 -10.55 -7.73
C SER A 159 -10.38 -9.36 -8.37
N LYS A 160 -11.63 -9.57 -8.77
CA LYS A 160 -12.51 -8.53 -9.35
C LYS A 160 -13.30 -7.75 -8.28
N ASP A 161 -12.78 -7.71 -7.07
CA ASP A 161 -13.43 -6.99 -5.97
C ASP A 161 -13.52 -5.48 -6.25
N ALA A 162 -14.75 -4.96 -6.15
CA ALA A 162 -15.03 -3.53 -6.25
C ALA A 162 -14.82 -2.77 -4.92
N ARG A 163 -14.55 -3.49 -3.82
CA ARG A 163 -14.30 -2.95 -2.48
C ARG A 163 -12.88 -3.23 -2.04
N ILE A 164 -12.39 -2.43 -1.10
CA ILE A 164 -11.07 -2.62 -0.51
C ILE A 164 -11.19 -3.56 0.68
N ARG A 165 -10.94 -4.83 0.43
CA ARG A 165 -11.01 -5.92 1.42
C ARG A 165 -9.78 -6.79 1.31
N SER A 166 -9.41 -7.47 2.38
CA SER A 166 -8.24 -8.34 2.44
C SER A 166 -8.30 -9.48 1.40
N LYS A 167 -7.20 -9.67 0.69
CA LYS A 167 -6.95 -10.82 -0.19
C LYS A 167 -5.59 -11.41 0.15
N GLY A 168 -5.55 -12.71 0.35
CA GLY A 168 -4.31 -13.45 0.52
C GLY A 168 -3.93 -14.19 -0.75
N PHE A 169 -2.64 -14.21 -1.04
CA PHE A 169 -2.03 -14.96 -2.13
C PHE A 169 -0.86 -15.73 -1.56
N ALA A 170 -0.88 -17.03 -1.69
CA ALA A 170 0.24 -17.86 -1.25
C ALA A 170 0.52 -18.98 -2.25
N SER A 171 1.74 -19.44 -2.30
CA SER A 171 2.09 -20.70 -2.94
C SER A 171 2.95 -21.53 -2.02
N HIS A 172 2.67 -22.82 -1.98
CA HIS A 172 3.38 -23.79 -1.15
C HIS A 172 3.34 -25.18 -1.80
N TYR A 173 4.29 -26.02 -1.41
CA TYR A 173 4.30 -27.42 -1.84
C TYR A 173 3.35 -28.24 -0.94
N ASP A 174 2.45 -29.00 -1.55
CA ASP A 174 1.63 -29.99 -0.86
C ASP A 174 2.29 -31.37 -0.99
N PRO A 175 2.71 -32.01 0.10
CA PRO A 175 3.41 -33.28 0.06
C PRO A 175 2.53 -34.49 -0.26
N TYR A 176 1.20 -34.37 -0.12
CA TYR A 176 0.26 -35.45 -0.44
C TYR A 176 -0.04 -35.48 -1.94
N LEU A 177 -0.16 -34.30 -2.55
CA LEU A 177 -0.38 -34.16 -3.98
C LEU A 177 0.93 -34.07 -4.78
N GLU A 178 2.06 -34.01 -4.09
CA GLU A 178 3.39 -33.84 -4.69
C GLU A 178 3.44 -32.69 -5.72
N THR A 179 2.74 -31.59 -5.42
CA THR A 179 2.62 -30.43 -6.30
C THR A 179 2.62 -29.10 -5.56
N GLN A 180 2.89 -28.03 -6.29
CA GLN A 180 2.69 -26.68 -5.78
C GLN A 180 1.22 -26.29 -5.85
N VAL A 181 0.73 -25.66 -4.80
CA VAL A 181 -0.62 -25.15 -4.65
C VAL A 181 -0.60 -23.63 -4.70
N LEU A 182 -1.55 -23.04 -5.39
CA LEU A 182 -1.83 -21.60 -5.31
C LEU A 182 -3.06 -21.39 -4.42
N ASP A 183 -2.85 -20.74 -3.30
CA ASP A 183 -3.90 -20.34 -2.36
C ASP A 183 -4.34 -18.91 -2.65
N LEU A 184 -5.64 -18.74 -2.82
CA LEU A 184 -6.31 -17.45 -3.06
C LEU A 184 -7.38 -17.27 -1.99
N SER A 185 -7.18 -16.33 -1.08
CA SER A 185 -8.15 -16.08 -0.02
C SER A 185 -8.83 -14.72 -0.16
N HIS A 186 -10.10 -14.71 0.20
CA HIS A 186 -10.88 -13.50 0.38
C HIS A 186 -11.38 -13.43 1.82
N GLU A 187 -11.13 -12.32 2.49
CA GLU A 187 -11.66 -12.03 3.82
C GLU A 187 -12.70 -10.92 3.73
N GLU A 188 -13.89 -11.14 4.31
CA GLU A 188 -14.92 -10.13 4.37
C GLU A 188 -14.54 -9.01 5.36
N ASP A 189 -14.97 -7.81 5.04
CA ASP A 189 -14.85 -6.65 5.92
C ASP A 189 -15.50 -6.96 7.27
N LYS A 190 -14.72 -6.85 8.35
CA LYS A 190 -15.16 -7.24 9.70
C LYS A 190 -16.46 -6.56 10.14
N ARG A 191 -16.70 -5.35 9.65
CA ARG A 191 -17.92 -4.58 9.93
C ARG A 191 -19.20 -5.23 9.35
N TYR A 192 -19.04 -6.09 8.35
CA TYR A 192 -20.14 -6.70 7.60
C TYR A 192 -20.13 -8.23 7.65
N GLN A 193 -19.25 -8.82 8.45
CA GLN A 193 -19.23 -10.27 8.62
C GLN A 193 -20.53 -10.76 9.25
N THR A 194 -21.12 -11.80 8.65
CA THR A 194 -22.32 -12.49 9.12
C THR A 194 -22.07 -13.99 9.11
N ASN A 195 -23.11 -14.77 9.28
CA ASN A 195 -23.05 -16.22 9.11
C ASN A 195 -23.02 -16.67 7.63
N GLU A 196 -22.96 -15.72 6.69
CA GLU A 196 -22.80 -15.95 5.25
C GLU A 196 -21.67 -15.10 4.70
N ILE A 197 -21.00 -15.61 3.66
CA ILE A 197 -19.96 -14.89 2.95
C ILE A 197 -20.03 -15.18 1.44
N THR A 198 -19.83 -14.15 0.64
CA THR A 198 -19.68 -14.27 -0.81
C THR A 198 -18.33 -13.77 -1.24
N MET A 199 -17.54 -14.63 -1.84
CA MET A 199 -16.25 -14.28 -2.42
C MET A 199 -16.48 -13.44 -3.70
N PRO A 200 -15.77 -12.34 -3.92
CA PRO A 200 -15.80 -11.66 -5.21
C PRO A 200 -15.28 -12.60 -6.29
N THR A 201 -15.70 -12.36 -7.53
CA THR A 201 -15.21 -13.13 -8.68
C THR A 201 -13.70 -13.08 -8.78
N TRP A 202 -13.09 -14.23 -9.01
CA TRP A 202 -11.67 -14.37 -9.33
C TRP A 202 -11.50 -14.77 -10.79
N HIS A 203 -10.54 -14.14 -11.44
CA HIS A 203 -10.07 -14.54 -12.76
C HIS A 203 -8.73 -15.24 -12.65
N ILE A 204 -8.61 -16.43 -13.23
CA ILE A 204 -7.35 -17.15 -13.39
C ILE A 204 -7.18 -17.45 -14.87
N GLY A 205 -6.02 -17.14 -15.41
CA GLY A 205 -5.78 -17.39 -16.84
C GLY A 205 -4.32 -17.39 -17.21
N ARG A 206 -4.04 -17.83 -18.41
CA ARG A 206 -2.73 -17.66 -19.03
C ARG A 206 -2.54 -16.21 -19.46
N CYS A 207 -1.32 -15.74 -19.40
CA CYS A 207 -0.98 -14.37 -19.70
C CYS A 207 0.29 -14.31 -20.54
N ASP A 208 0.15 -13.91 -21.80
CA ASP A 208 1.30 -13.61 -22.65
C ASP A 208 1.82 -12.20 -22.44
N ASN A 209 0.96 -11.30 -21.97
CA ASN A 209 1.29 -9.90 -21.68
C ASN A 209 0.77 -9.49 -20.29
N ILE A 210 1.69 -9.33 -19.36
CA ILE A 210 1.40 -8.89 -17.97
C ILE A 210 0.67 -7.54 -17.96
N ASP A 211 1.06 -6.61 -18.82
CA ASP A 211 0.49 -5.27 -18.84
C ASP A 211 -1.00 -5.27 -19.21
N SER A 212 -1.46 -6.23 -20.02
CA SER A 212 -2.89 -6.35 -20.34
C SER A 212 -3.75 -6.69 -19.12
N VAL A 213 -3.23 -7.53 -18.21
CA VAL A 213 -3.93 -7.90 -16.96
C VAL A 213 -3.90 -6.75 -15.96
N ILE A 214 -2.79 -6.02 -15.88
CA ILE A 214 -2.69 -4.82 -15.06
C ILE A 214 -3.70 -3.77 -15.55
N LEU A 215 -3.80 -3.57 -16.88
CA LEU A 215 -4.78 -2.64 -17.48
C LEU A 215 -6.23 -3.09 -17.24
N GLU A 216 -6.51 -4.38 -17.20
CA GLU A 216 -7.82 -4.90 -16.80
C GLU A 216 -8.17 -4.42 -15.39
N ARG A 217 -7.23 -4.56 -14.44
CA ARG A 217 -7.45 -4.03 -13.07
C ARG A 217 -7.61 -2.52 -13.05
N CYS A 218 -6.83 -1.78 -13.84
CA CYS A 218 -7.00 -0.33 -13.98
C CYS A 218 -8.43 0.03 -14.44
N GLY A 219 -8.97 -0.68 -15.43
CA GLY A 219 -10.35 -0.49 -15.86
C GLY A 219 -11.38 -0.79 -14.77
N ASP A 220 -11.13 -1.77 -13.90
CA ASP A 220 -11.98 -2.01 -12.72
C ASP A 220 -11.93 -0.85 -11.73
N LEU A 221 -10.75 -0.28 -11.48
CA LEU A 221 -10.58 0.88 -10.60
C LEU A 221 -11.30 2.11 -11.14
N GLU A 222 -11.16 2.38 -12.44
CA GLU A 222 -11.85 3.48 -13.12
C GLU A 222 -13.36 3.34 -13.03
N LYS A 223 -13.87 2.13 -13.28
CA LYS A 223 -15.30 1.85 -13.27
C LYS A 223 -15.92 1.84 -11.86
N ASN A 224 -15.26 1.22 -10.91
CA ASN A 224 -15.84 0.88 -9.61
C ASN A 224 -15.46 1.88 -8.50
N LEU A 225 -14.27 2.47 -8.57
CA LEU A 225 -13.76 3.43 -7.59
C LEU A 225 -13.65 4.86 -8.16
N GLY A 226 -13.97 5.04 -9.45
CA GLY A 226 -13.97 6.35 -10.08
C GLY A 226 -12.57 6.97 -10.22
N LEU A 227 -11.52 6.14 -10.32
CA LEU A 227 -10.18 6.66 -10.60
C LEU A 227 -10.19 7.35 -11.97
N VAL A 228 -9.50 8.47 -12.04
CA VAL A 228 -9.36 9.28 -13.26
C VAL A 228 -7.90 9.30 -13.66
N PRO A 229 -7.55 9.04 -14.94
CA PRO A 229 -6.18 9.20 -15.42
C PRO A 229 -5.60 10.58 -15.06
N TYR A 230 -4.29 10.63 -14.75
CA TYR A 230 -3.65 11.83 -14.22
C TYR A 230 -3.90 13.08 -15.08
N ASP A 231 -3.82 12.94 -16.40
CA ASP A 231 -4.01 14.06 -17.35
C ASP A 231 -5.46 14.56 -17.42
N GLU A 232 -6.41 13.78 -16.90
CA GLU A 232 -7.84 14.11 -16.86
C GLU A 232 -8.28 14.58 -15.46
N ARG A 233 -7.38 14.54 -14.46
CA ARG A 233 -7.69 14.93 -13.08
C ARG A 233 -7.92 16.44 -12.97
N THR A 234 -9.01 16.82 -12.31
CA THR A 234 -9.35 18.22 -12.02
C THR A 234 -9.02 18.62 -10.58
N ASP A 235 -8.65 17.66 -9.75
CA ASP A 235 -8.32 17.86 -8.33
C ASP A 235 -6.82 18.04 -8.08
N THR A 236 -5.99 17.99 -9.11
CA THR A 236 -4.55 18.20 -9.04
C THR A 236 -4.22 19.66 -9.27
N PRO A 237 -3.44 20.34 -8.39
CA PRO A 237 -3.06 21.71 -8.60
C PRO A 237 -2.16 21.84 -9.85
N ALA A 238 -2.44 22.82 -10.69
CA ALA A 238 -1.75 23.00 -11.97
C ALA A 238 -0.22 23.13 -11.82
N TRP A 239 0.23 23.79 -10.75
CA TRP A 239 1.66 24.00 -10.48
C TRP A 239 2.46 22.69 -10.27
N LEU A 240 1.79 21.56 -9.92
CA LEU A 240 2.47 20.28 -9.78
C LEU A 240 3.11 19.80 -11.08
N ASN A 241 2.61 20.26 -12.22
CA ASN A 241 3.20 19.93 -13.52
C ASN A 241 4.52 20.65 -13.80
N ASP A 242 4.79 21.76 -13.11
CA ASP A 242 6.02 22.51 -13.25
C ASP A 242 7.13 22.00 -12.32
N ILE A 243 6.79 21.17 -11.32
CA ILE A 243 7.76 20.66 -10.34
C ILE A 243 8.74 19.69 -10.99
N LYS A 244 10.03 20.00 -10.85
CA LYS A 244 11.16 19.21 -11.31
C LYS A 244 12.08 18.74 -10.19
N LEU A 245 11.92 19.31 -9.00
CA LEU A 245 12.69 18.96 -7.81
C LEU A 245 11.78 18.92 -6.59
N VAL A 246 11.78 17.81 -5.88
CA VAL A 246 11.28 17.75 -4.50
C VAL A 246 12.46 17.83 -3.56
N THR A 247 12.50 18.80 -2.67
CA THR A 247 13.53 18.88 -1.65
C THR A 247 12.95 18.49 -0.30
N ILE A 248 13.58 17.52 0.34
CA ILE A 248 13.23 17.07 1.70
C ILE A 248 14.05 17.93 2.66
N LEU A 249 13.35 18.84 3.33
CA LEU A 249 13.93 19.76 4.29
C LEU A 249 13.57 19.31 5.71
N HIS A 250 14.40 18.44 6.26
CA HIS A 250 14.17 17.79 7.54
C HIS A 250 14.36 18.76 8.71
N GLY A 251 13.35 18.86 9.56
CA GLY A 251 13.38 19.65 10.78
C GLY A 251 13.91 18.89 11.99
N GLU A 252 13.05 18.59 12.95
CA GLU A 252 13.36 17.79 14.13
C GLU A 252 13.07 16.31 13.88
N HIS A 253 14.02 15.46 14.27
CA HIS A 253 13.88 14.01 14.14
C HIS A 253 13.10 13.42 15.32
N TRP A 254 12.53 12.23 15.17
CA TRP A 254 11.85 11.53 16.24
C TRP A 254 12.75 11.27 17.48
N THR A 255 14.07 11.22 17.33
CA THR A 255 15.04 11.18 18.44
C THR A 255 15.17 12.49 19.21
N GLY A 256 14.56 13.59 18.75
CA GLY A 256 14.71 14.92 19.32
C GLY A 256 15.93 15.71 18.83
N HIS A 257 16.68 15.19 17.85
CA HIS A 257 17.75 15.94 17.20
C HIS A 257 17.16 16.93 16.18
N ILE A 258 17.63 18.18 16.23
CA ILE A 258 17.23 19.21 15.25
C ILE A 258 18.27 19.23 14.14
N PHE A 259 17.86 18.84 12.93
CA PHE A 259 18.71 18.93 11.74
C PHE A 259 18.77 20.34 11.19
N ASN A 260 17.62 21.01 11.16
CA ASN A 260 17.49 22.37 10.69
C ASN A 260 16.45 23.10 11.53
N THR A 261 16.75 24.33 11.89
CA THR A 261 15.72 25.31 12.30
C THR A 261 15.03 25.89 11.06
N PHE A 262 13.93 26.63 11.22
CA PHE A 262 13.27 27.28 10.08
C PHE A 262 14.22 28.27 9.37
N ALA A 263 15.07 28.97 10.13
CA ALA A 263 16.10 29.84 9.54
C ALA A 263 17.18 29.07 8.74
N ASP A 264 17.51 27.84 9.10
CA ASP A 264 18.43 27.01 8.31
C ASP A 264 17.75 26.46 7.05
N LEU A 265 16.46 26.15 7.13
CA LEU A 265 15.65 25.77 5.97
C LEU A 265 15.56 26.91 4.95
N GLU A 266 15.42 28.15 5.38
CA GLU A 266 15.44 29.32 4.50
C GLU A 266 16.76 29.42 3.73
N LYS A 267 17.91 29.32 4.43
CA LYS A 267 19.23 29.32 3.79
C LYS A 267 19.38 28.20 2.77
N SER A 268 18.82 27.02 3.10
CA SER A 268 18.84 25.88 2.19
C SER A 268 18.03 26.15 0.93
N LEU A 269 16.84 26.76 1.06
CA LEU A 269 16.03 27.16 -0.09
C LEU A 269 16.68 28.26 -0.93
N GLU A 270 17.32 29.25 -0.31
CA GLU A 270 18.07 30.29 -1.02
C GLU A 270 19.18 29.66 -1.87
N TRP A 271 19.97 28.76 -1.28
CA TRP A 271 21.03 28.05 -2.01
C TRP A 271 20.47 27.22 -3.17
N ILE A 272 19.34 26.53 -3.00
CA ILE A 272 18.69 25.72 -4.04
C ILE A 272 18.19 26.64 -5.16
N THR A 273 17.49 27.71 -4.81
CA THR A 273 16.84 28.61 -5.80
C THR A 273 17.79 29.51 -6.55
N GLU A 274 18.99 29.74 -6.04
CA GLU A 274 20.10 30.31 -6.86
C GLU A 274 20.50 29.41 -8.04
N ARG A 275 20.16 28.12 -7.99
CA ARG A 275 20.58 27.08 -8.94
C ARG A 275 19.46 26.53 -9.82
N ILE A 276 18.22 26.59 -9.39
CA ILE A 276 17.04 26.16 -10.14
C ILE A 276 15.90 27.15 -9.85
N ASP A 277 15.01 27.39 -10.83
CA ASP A 277 13.86 28.26 -10.62
C ASP A 277 12.97 27.70 -9.48
N GLY A 278 12.70 28.53 -8.48
CA GLY A 278 11.91 28.14 -7.33
C GLY A 278 10.51 27.63 -7.68
N LYS A 279 9.90 28.10 -8.78
CA LYS A 279 8.64 27.58 -9.29
C LYS A 279 8.67 26.09 -9.68
N GLN A 280 9.87 25.56 -9.88
CA GLN A 280 10.11 24.15 -10.19
C GLN A 280 10.44 23.32 -8.95
N VAL A 281 10.39 23.92 -7.75
CA VAL A 281 10.79 23.28 -6.49
C VAL A 281 9.60 23.15 -5.55
N MET A 282 9.46 21.97 -4.97
CA MET A 282 8.52 21.68 -3.89
C MET A 282 9.31 21.27 -2.64
N ALA A 283 9.11 21.97 -1.53
CA ALA A 283 9.71 21.68 -0.24
C ALA A 283 8.77 20.76 0.57
N PHE A 284 9.18 19.52 0.77
CA PHE A 284 8.57 18.58 1.68
C PHE A 284 9.23 18.67 3.07
N LEU A 285 8.44 18.84 4.12
CA LEU A 285 8.92 19.17 5.46
C LEU A 285 8.58 18.08 6.48
N PRO A 286 9.39 17.03 6.67
CA PRO A 286 9.27 16.15 7.81
C PRO A 286 9.81 16.81 9.09
N GLY A 287 9.18 16.57 10.23
CA GLY A 287 9.62 17.06 11.54
C GLY A 287 9.59 18.59 11.70
N TRP A 288 8.70 19.27 10.99
CA TRP A 288 8.46 20.72 11.12
C TRP A 288 7.75 21.07 12.43
N ASP A 289 6.99 20.12 12.98
CA ASP A 289 6.16 20.22 14.18
C ASP A 289 6.82 19.64 15.44
N GLY A 290 8.10 19.27 15.35
CA GLY A 290 8.87 18.70 16.46
C GLY A 290 9.23 17.24 16.20
N ARG A 291 9.36 16.48 17.29
CA ARG A 291 9.63 15.04 17.23
C ARG A 291 8.45 14.33 16.57
N TYR A 292 8.50 14.10 15.27
CA TYR A 292 7.42 13.41 14.58
C TYR A 292 7.19 12.02 15.20
N TYR A 293 5.96 11.55 15.15
CA TYR A 293 5.33 10.49 15.93
C TYR A 293 5.08 10.85 17.40
N TYR A 294 6.04 11.45 18.10
CA TYR A 294 5.89 11.82 19.52
C TYR A 294 5.08 13.09 19.76
N ASN A 295 5.01 13.99 18.78
CA ASN A 295 4.18 15.20 18.82
C ASN A 295 2.86 15.04 18.05
N TYR A 296 2.65 13.91 17.38
CA TYR A 296 1.41 13.67 16.65
C TYR A 296 0.25 13.33 17.60
N PRO A 297 -0.97 13.82 17.32
CA PRO A 297 -1.39 14.62 16.18
C PRO A 297 -1.59 16.12 16.47
N GLU A 298 -0.74 16.77 17.24
CA GLU A 298 -0.87 18.21 17.52
C GLU A 298 -0.69 19.09 16.29
N TYR A 299 0.30 18.80 15.46
CA TYR A 299 0.65 19.50 14.22
C TYR A 299 0.76 21.02 14.40
N GLU A 300 1.56 21.43 15.37
CA GLU A 300 1.95 22.81 15.65
C GLU A 300 3.43 23.00 15.34
N PRO A 301 3.86 24.15 14.77
CA PRO A 301 5.27 24.41 14.51
C PRO A 301 6.14 24.29 15.75
N SER A 302 7.25 23.53 15.66
CA SER A 302 8.15 23.30 16.78
C SER A 302 8.72 24.59 17.34
N GLU A 303 8.53 24.84 18.63
CA GLU A 303 9.11 25.99 19.34
C GLU A 303 10.65 25.96 19.29
N ARG A 304 11.23 24.77 19.31
CA ARG A 304 12.69 24.57 19.22
C ARG A 304 13.26 24.95 17.86
N MET A 305 12.44 24.94 16.81
CA MET A 305 12.84 25.34 15.44
C MET A 305 12.56 26.81 15.15
N GLY A 306 11.85 27.52 16.03
CA GLY A 306 11.48 28.93 15.85
C GLY A 306 9.98 29.22 16.00
N GLY A 307 9.19 28.21 16.37
CA GLY A 307 7.77 28.36 16.67
C GLY A 307 6.91 28.80 15.48
N LYS A 308 5.71 29.27 15.79
CA LYS A 308 4.72 29.72 14.78
C LYS A 308 5.22 30.87 13.91
N GLU A 309 5.88 31.84 14.50
CA GLU A 309 6.41 33.00 13.77
C GLU A 309 7.54 32.59 12.83
N GLY A 310 8.45 31.71 13.27
CA GLY A 310 9.52 31.17 12.43
C GLY A 310 8.98 30.37 11.26
N PHE A 311 7.99 29.50 11.49
CA PHE A 311 7.38 28.71 10.42
C PHE A 311 6.63 29.60 9.41
N LYS A 312 5.87 30.59 9.91
CA LYS A 312 5.19 31.55 9.04
C LYS A 312 6.18 32.32 8.16
N HIS A 313 7.25 32.82 8.76
CA HIS A 313 8.30 33.54 8.03
C HIS A 313 8.95 32.64 6.97
N PHE A 314 9.24 31.38 7.32
CA PHE A 314 9.78 30.39 6.37
C PHE A 314 8.84 30.17 5.17
N VAL A 315 7.54 29.99 5.39
CA VAL A 315 6.57 29.80 4.30
C VAL A 315 6.47 31.05 3.41
N GLU A 316 6.42 32.24 4.02
CA GLU A 316 6.42 33.51 3.28
C GLU A 316 7.70 33.67 2.42
N LYS A 317 8.86 33.33 2.98
CA LYS A 317 10.14 33.37 2.25
C LYS A 317 10.18 32.33 1.12
N ALA A 318 9.70 31.11 1.35
CA ALA A 318 9.59 30.08 0.32
C ALA A 318 8.75 30.56 -0.86
N HIS A 319 7.60 31.18 -0.59
CA HIS A 319 6.73 31.76 -1.60
C HIS A 319 7.39 32.92 -2.37
N GLN A 320 8.16 33.80 -1.69
CA GLN A 320 8.94 34.85 -2.37
C GLN A 320 9.97 34.27 -3.33
N LEU A 321 10.53 33.10 -3.01
CA LEU A 321 11.44 32.36 -3.87
C LEU A 321 10.72 31.54 -4.96
N GLY A 322 9.38 31.47 -4.92
CA GLY A 322 8.54 30.69 -5.84
C GLY A 322 8.33 29.24 -5.44
N VAL A 323 8.89 28.80 -4.31
CA VAL A 323 8.86 27.40 -3.84
C VAL A 323 7.52 27.06 -3.22
N LYS A 324 7.02 25.83 -3.48
CA LYS A 324 5.82 25.26 -2.88
C LYS A 324 6.14 24.51 -1.58
N VAL A 325 5.32 24.70 -0.55
CA VAL A 325 5.58 24.17 0.80
C VAL A 325 4.54 23.11 1.18
N VAL A 326 5.03 21.93 1.56
CA VAL A 326 4.21 20.74 1.88
C VAL A 326 4.69 20.12 3.21
N PRO A 327 4.08 20.45 4.35
CA PRO A 327 4.40 19.84 5.63
C PRO A 327 3.88 18.41 5.72
N MET A 328 4.57 17.58 6.52
CA MET A 328 4.21 16.20 6.81
C MET A 328 3.24 16.11 8.00
N LEU A 329 2.19 15.32 7.83
CA LEU A 329 1.32 14.86 8.90
C LEU A 329 1.35 13.33 8.93
N GLY A 330 1.26 12.73 10.11
CA GLY A 330 1.13 11.28 10.25
C GLY A 330 -0.31 10.83 9.97
N ALA A 331 -0.53 10.09 8.88
CA ALA A 331 -1.87 9.65 8.54
C ALA A 331 -2.48 8.72 9.59
N ASN A 332 -1.63 7.89 10.18
CA ASN A 332 -2.07 6.80 11.04
C ASN A 332 -1.13 6.54 12.22
N ASN A 333 -0.25 7.46 12.55
CA ASN A 333 0.62 7.34 13.71
C ASN A 333 0.39 8.50 14.67
N ALA A 334 0.21 8.21 15.96
CA ALA A 334 -0.11 9.22 16.97
C ALA A 334 0.43 8.82 18.34
N ASN A 335 0.85 9.81 19.13
CA ASN A 335 1.26 9.62 20.51
C ASN A 335 0.04 9.31 21.39
N ILE A 336 0.12 8.24 22.18
CA ILE A 336 -0.98 7.76 23.01
C ILE A 336 -1.41 8.79 24.03
N GLU A 337 -0.46 9.44 24.71
CA GLU A 337 -0.78 10.47 25.72
C GLU A 337 -1.49 11.69 25.13
N ILE A 338 -1.10 12.11 23.93
CA ILE A 338 -1.76 13.22 23.23
C ILE A 338 -3.16 12.79 22.78
N MET A 339 -3.32 11.59 22.29
CA MET A 339 -4.63 11.06 21.90
C MET A 339 -5.59 10.98 23.11
N GLU A 340 -5.10 10.55 24.27
CA GLU A 340 -5.86 10.56 25.53
C GLU A 340 -6.26 11.98 25.95
N GLN A 341 -5.35 12.95 25.87
CA GLN A 341 -5.63 14.36 26.17
C GLN A 341 -6.68 14.96 25.23
N LEU A 342 -6.74 14.50 24.00
CA LEU A 342 -7.72 14.91 22.99
C LEU A 342 -9.05 14.13 23.10
N GLY A 343 -9.13 13.09 23.93
CA GLY A 343 -10.28 12.19 24.03
C GLY A 343 -10.47 11.34 22.76
N LEU A 344 -9.36 10.94 22.13
CA LEU A 344 -9.30 10.19 20.87
C LEU A 344 -8.62 8.83 21.02
N GLU A 345 -8.47 8.31 22.22
CA GLU A 345 -7.84 7.02 22.52
C GLU A 345 -8.53 5.85 21.78
N ASP A 346 -9.84 5.97 21.55
CA ASP A 346 -10.61 4.95 20.81
C ASP A 346 -10.33 4.93 19.31
N ALA A 347 -9.63 5.94 18.79
CA ALA A 347 -9.26 6.01 17.38
C ALA A 347 -8.11 5.06 16.99
N VAL A 348 -7.64 4.23 17.91
CA VAL A 348 -6.61 3.22 17.61
C VAL A 348 -7.10 2.23 16.55
N LEU A 349 -6.26 2.00 15.54
CA LEU A 349 -6.51 0.98 14.51
C LEU A 349 -6.49 -0.42 15.15
N ARG A 350 -7.47 -1.25 14.83
CA ARG A 350 -7.58 -2.62 15.32
C ARG A 350 -7.51 -3.61 14.18
N ASP A 351 -6.99 -4.79 14.45
CA ASP A 351 -7.15 -5.89 13.51
C ASP A 351 -8.55 -6.52 13.64
N GLN A 352 -8.83 -7.50 12.81
CA GLN A 352 -10.10 -8.21 12.78
C GLN A 352 -10.49 -8.92 14.10
N TRP A 353 -9.54 -9.10 15.00
CA TRP A 353 -9.76 -9.69 16.34
C TRP A 353 -9.98 -8.64 17.42
N GLY A 354 -9.93 -7.35 17.03
CA GLY A 354 -10.04 -6.22 17.93
C GLY A 354 -8.73 -5.88 18.66
N LEU A 355 -7.62 -6.50 18.27
CA LEU A 355 -6.31 -6.19 18.86
C LEU A 355 -5.80 -4.87 18.35
N GLU A 356 -5.48 -3.97 19.26
CA GLU A 356 -4.94 -2.65 18.97
C GLU A 356 -3.58 -2.73 18.26
N LYS A 357 -3.41 -1.90 17.25
CA LYS A 357 -2.13 -1.75 16.56
C LYS A 357 -1.35 -0.61 17.20
N ARG A 358 -0.34 -0.99 17.94
CA ARG A 358 0.63 -0.05 18.52
C ARG A 358 1.91 -0.11 17.72
N CYS A 359 2.59 1.01 17.63
CA CYS A 359 3.80 1.14 16.85
C CYS A 359 4.76 2.07 17.56
N ASP A 360 5.97 1.63 17.69
CA ASP A 360 7.10 2.47 17.99
C ASP A 360 8.27 2.03 17.11
N TRP A 361 9.13 2.97 16.72
CA TRP A 361 10.28 2.71 15.87
C TRP A 361 11.56 2.52 16.68
N VAL A 362 11.45 2.64 18.00
CA VAL A 362 12.62 2.78 18.88
C VAL A 362 12.63 1.68 19.91
N ASP A 363 13.75 1.03 19.98
CA ASP A 363 14.21 0.18 21.06
C ASP A 363 15.41 0.92 21.70
N TRP A 364 15.11 1.73 22.72
CA TRP A 364 16.09 2.63 23.32
C TRP A 364 17.16 1.92 24.13
N ASP A 365 16.83 0.78 24.69
CA ASP A 365 17.66 0.05 25.65
C ASP A 365 18.18 -1.28 25.12
N TYR A 366 17.89 -1.60 23.85
CA TYR A 366 18.29 -2.84 23.20
C TYR A 366 17.72 -4.13 23.82
N ASP A 367 16.56 -4.02 24.47
CA ASP A 367 15.89 -5.19 25.03
C ASP A 367 15.05 -5.96 24.00
N LEU A 368 15.01 -5.49 22.75
CA LEU A 368 14.24 -6.00 21.61
C LEU A 368 12.73 -5.83 21.76
N ALA A 369 12.31 -4.98 22.69
CA ALA A 369 10.93 -4.51 22.83
C ALA A 369 10.83 -3.05 22.41
N THR A 370 9.76 -2.68 21.73
CA THR A 370 9.48 -1.28 21.43
C THR A 370 8.78 -0.63 22.62
N GLU A 371 9.00 0.67 22.83
CA GLU A 371 8.44 1.40 23.97
C GLU A 371 6.93 1.59 23.89
N ASN A 372 6.33 1.34 22.72
CA ASN A 372 4.87 1.42 22.50
C ASN A 372 4.22 2.75 22.90
N ASN A 373 4.93 3.85 22.69
CA ASN A 373 4.43 5.20 23.01
C ASN A 373 3.44 5.73 21.96
N CYS A 374 3.41 5.08 20.81
CA CYS A 374 2.55 5.46 19.69
C CYS A 374 1.55 4.37 19.36
N MET A 375 0.42 4.79 18.83
CA MET A 375 -0.58 3.91 18.24
C MET A 375 -0.74 4.19 16.76
N LEU A 376 -1.16 3.19 16.01
CA LEU A 376 -1.69 3.42 14.68
C LEU A 376 -3.11 3.95 14.83
N ALA A 377 -3.34 5.20 14.45
CA ALA A 377 -4.67 5.80 14.47
C ALA A 377 -5.47 5.42 13.22
N ASN A 378 -6.76 5.21 13.38
CA ASN A 378 -7.66 4.90 12.28
C ASN A 378 -8.34 6.17 11.76
N MET A 379 -8.00 6.59 10.54
CA MET A 379 -8.60 7.76 9.90
C MET A 379 -10.13 7.63 9.74
N GLY A 380 -10.67 6.41 9.78
CA GLY A 380 -12.12 6.17 9.74
C GLY A 380 -12.85 6.52 11.03
N HIS A 381 -12.14 6.71 12.16
CA HIS A 381 -12.76 7.14 13.41
C HIS A 381 -13.26 8.60 13.29
N PRO A 382 -14.56 8.88 13.55
CA PRO A 382 -15.14 10.20 13.28
C PRO A 382 -14.43 11.37 13.97
N GLY A 383 -14.07 11.20 15.24
CA GLY A 383 -13.35 12.24 16.01
C GLY A 383 -11.95 12.50 15.46
N TYR A 384 -11.21 11.45 15.11
CA TYR A 384 -9.88 11.59 14.53
C TYR A 384 -9.93 12.18 13.11
N LEU A 385 -10.87 11.74 12.28
CA LEU A 385 -11.12 12.34 10.97
C LEU A 385 -11.39 13.85 11.06
N GLN A 386 -12.27 14.25 11.98
CA GLN A 386 -12.59 15.66 12.21
C GLN A 386 -11.35 16.45 12.66
N HIS A 387 -10.58 15.90 13.60
CA HIS A 387 -9.32 16.51 14.06
C HIS A 387 -8.34 16.70 12.89
N MET A 388 -8.15 15.70 12.06
CA MET A 388 -7.25 15.79 10.89
C MET A 388 -7.71 16.82 9.85
N ILE A 389 -9.03 16.95 9.65
CA ILE A 389 -9.60 18.02 8.80
C ILE A 389 -9.32 19.40 9.40
N GLU A 390 -9.53 19.58 10.71
CA GLU A 390 -9.29 20.84 11.40
C GLU A 390 -7.82 21.25 11.37
N ARG A 391 -6.91 20.31 11.63
CA ARG A 391 -5.46 20.57 11.58
C ARG A 391 -4.99 20.91 10.17
N SER A 392 -5.45 20.17 9.16
CA SER A 392 -5.15 20.46 7.76
C SER A 392 -5.65 21.85 7.35
N ASN A 393 -6.90 22.19 7.70
CA ASN A 393 -7.48 23.50 7.42
C ASN A 393 -6.75 24.64 8.17
N TYR A 394 -6.32 24.40 9.40
CA TYR A 394 -5.53 25.35 10.19
C TYR A 394 -4.20 25.68 9.49
N LEU A 395 -3.47 24.67 9.03
CA LEU A 395 -2.19 24.87 8.35
C LEU A 395 -2.34 25.72 7.09
N VAL A 396 -3.36 25.43 6.27
CA VAL A 396 -3.61 26.19 5.06
C VAL A 396 -4.01 27.62 5.38
N LYS A 397 -4.93 27.83 6.30
CA LYS A 397 -5.44 29.18 6.61
C LYS A 397 -4.45 30.06 7.35
N THR A 398 -3.66 29.47 8.25
CA THR A 398 -2.74 30.25 9.11
C THR A 398 -1.41 30.53 8.45
N PHE A 399 -0.88 29.53 7.72
CA PHE A 399 0.47 29.62 7.17
C PHE A 399 0.50 29.65 5.64
N GLY A 400 -0.61 29.30 4.98
CA GLY A 400 -0.67 29.33 3.50
C GLY A 400 0.08 28.20 2.84
N VAL A 401 0.21 27.02 3.48
CA VAL A 401 0.89 25.87 2.88
C VAL A 401 0.20 25.41 1.58
N ASP A 402 0.99 24.93 0.61
CA ASP A 402 0.51 24.58 -0.73
C ASP A 402 0.03 23.12 -0.85
N GLY A 403 0.37 22.28 0.10
CA GLY A 403 -0.05 20.88 0.14
C GLY A 403 0.10 20.28 1.53
N ILE A 404 -0.36 19.04 1.65
CA ILE A 404 -0.20 18.22 2.84
C ILE A 404 0.31 16.85 2.42
N PHE A 405 1.39 16.42 3.05
CA PHE A 405 1.90 15.07 2.94
C PHE A 405 1.31 14.23 4.07
N LEU A 406 0.76 13.06 3.74
CA LEU A 406 0.38 12.06 4.72
C LEU A 406 1.39 10.91 4.74
N ASP A 407 2.01 10.72 5.89
CA ASP A 407 2.94 9.64 6.17
C ASP A 407 2.18 8.30 6.35
N ILE A 408 2.77 7.19 5.91
CA ILE A 408 2.26 5.81 6.07
C ILE A 408 0.82 5.63 5.57
N THR A 409 0.47 6.12 4.37
CA THR A 409 -0.89 5.99 3.82
C THR A 409 -1.32 4.54 3.57
N ILE A 410 -0.37 3.59 3.53
CA ILE A 410 -0.63 2.15 3.42
C ILE A 410 -1.10 1.49 4.72
N GLY A 411 -1.21 2.24 5.81
CA GLY A 411 -1.72 1.73 7.08
C GLY A 411 -3.16 1.23 6.94
N TRP A 412 -3.32 -0.09 6.82
CA TRP A 412 -4.61 -0.74 6.64
C TRP A 412 -4.74 -1.96 7.55
N ALA A 413 -5.90 -2.16 8.11
CA ALA A 413 -6.30 -3.38 8.80
C ALA A 413 -7.80 -3.61 8.57
N ASN A 414 -8.25 -4.84 8.72
CA ASN A 414 -9.68 -5.19 8.70
C ASN A 414 -10.29 -4.85 10.07
N ASP A 415 -10.43 -3.55 10.32
CA ASP A 415 -10.87 -3.01 11.60
C ASP A 415 -12.37 -3.24 11.81
N PRO A 416 -12.80 -3.72 13.01
CA PRO A 416 -14.19 -4.02 13.28
C PRO A 416 -15.10 -2.79 13.34
N ASN A 417 -14.55 -1.60 13.50
CA ASN A 417 -15.33 -0.39 13.72
C ASN A 417 -15.33 0.55 12.50
N TYR A 418 -14.16 0.78 11.91
CA TYR A 418 -13.99 1.82 10.90
C TYR A 418 -13.03 1.37 9.79
N SER A 419 -13.29 1.83 8.56
CA SER A 419 -12.38 1.59 7.44
C SER A 419 -11.32 2.70 7.34
N PRO A 420 -10.04 2.38 7.42
CA PRO A 420 -8.98 3.36 7.21
C PRO A 420 -9.03 3.99 5.81
N TYR A 421 -9.36 3.20 4.79
CA TYR A 421 -9.50 3.68 3.41
C TYR A 421 -10.63 4.69 3.26
N GLU A 422 -11.83 4.35 3.75
CA GLU A 422 -13.01 5.24 3.68
C GLU A 422 -12.76 6.55 4.46
N GLY A 423 -12.04 6.46 5.59
CA GLY A 423 -11.64 7.64 6.36
C GLY A 423 -10.67 8.53 5.60
N THR A 424 -9.64 7.96 5.01
CA THR A 424 -8.66 8.72 4.19
C THR A 424 -9.34 9.37 2.97
N ALA A 425 -10.25 8.65 2.30
CA ALA A 425 -11.01 9.20 1.18
C ALA A 425 -11.94 10.34 1.64
N SER A 426 -12.57 10.19 2.79
CA SER A 426 -13.43 11.24 3.38
C SER A 426 -12.64 12.48 3.77
N TRP A 427 -11.47 12.30 4.41
CA TRP A 427 -10.56 13.41 4.72
C TRP A 427 -10.16 14.17 3.44
N ALA A 428 -9.72 13.46 2.41
CA ALA A 428 -9.31 14.07 1.16
C ALA A 428 -10.45 14.85 0.50
N LYS A 429 -11.65 14.28 0.47
CA LYS A 429 -12.85 14.92 -0.08
C LYS A 429 -13.19 16.23 0.65
N GLU A 430 -13.20 16.23 1.97
CA GLU A 430 -13.54 17.42 2.75
C GLU A 430 -12.44 18.50 2.65
N ILE A 431 -11.17 18.11 2.64
CA ILE A 431 -10.06 19.04 2.46
C ILE A 431 -10.08 19.66 1.06
N LYS A 432 -10.32 18.88 0.02
CA LYS A 432 -10.46 19.39 -1.36
C LYS A 432 -11.65 20.32 -1.54
N LYS A 433 -12.73 20.08 -0.83
CA LYS A 433 -13.89 20.99 -0.82
C LYS A 433 -13.56 22.34 -0.17
N LEU A 434 -12.75 22.35 0.89
CA LEU A 434 -12.30 23.57 1.58
C LEU A 434 -11.20 24.30 0.80
N HIS A 435 -10.30 23.55 0.17
CA HIS A 435 -9.09 24.03 -0.50
C HIS A 435 -8.86 23.26 -1.81
N PRO A 436 -9.58 23.61 -2.91
CA PRO A 436 -9.52 22.86 -4.17
C PRO A 436 -8.11 22.73 -4.77
N ASP A 437 -7.27 23.76 -4.60
CA ASP A 437 -5.91 23.82 -5.13
C ASP A 437 -4.83 23.24 -4.20
N LEU A 438 -5.21 22.69 -3.04
CA LEU A 438 -4.26 22.09 -2.12
C LEU A 438 -3.74 20.75 -2.66
N LEU A 439 -2.43 20.55 -2.68
CA LEU A 439 -1.84 19.25 -3.04
C LEU A 439 -2.08 18.22 -1.92
N LEU A 440 -2.54 17.04 -2.29
CA LEU A 440 -2.54 15.86 -1.44
C LEU A 440 -1.43 14.93 -1.91
N PHE A 441 -0.50 14.64 -0.99
CA PHE A 441 0.72 13.88 -1.25
C PHE A 441 0.77 12.71 -0.25
N GLY A 442 0.93 11.48 -0.71
CA GLY A 442 0.90 10.29 0.13
C GLY A 442 2.25 9.58 0.20
N GLU A 443 2.52 8.89 1.31
CA GLU A 443 3.65 7.98 1.43
C GLU A 443 3.22 6.55 1.22
N ASN A 444 3.85 5.88 0.25
CA ASN A 444 3.52 4.52 -0.19
C ASN A 444 2.05 4.34 -0.62
N SER A 445 1.74 3.31 -1.35
CA SER A 445 0.40 3.17 -1.91
C SER A 445 -0.03 1.74 -2.15
N TYR A 446 -1.33 1.58 -2.30
CA TYR A 446 -2.00 0.51 -3.02
C TYR A 446 -3.02 1.12 -4.00
N ASP A 447 -3.48 0.34 -4.93
CA ASP A 447 -4.19 0.79 -6.13
C ASP A 447 -5.38 1.76 -5.88
N ALA A 448 -6.16 1.54 -4.82
CA ALA A 448 -7.30 2.41 -4.52
C ALA A 448 -6.89 3.83 -4.05
N LEU A 449 -5.71 3.98 -3.46
CA LEU A 449 -5.21 5.30 -3.02
C LEU A 449 -4.79 6.19 -4.19
N TRP A 450 -4.54 5.63 -5.37
CA TRP A 450 -4.12 6.39 -6.55
C TRP A 450 -5.18 7.40 -7.03
N GLY A 451 -6.44 7.18 -6.67
CA GLY A 451 -7.51 8.16 -6.92
C GLY A 451 -7.57 9.30 -5.89
N ILE A 452 -6.91 9.14 -4.73
CA ILE A 452 -6.95 10.11 -3.63
C ILE A 452 -5.81 11.11 -3.73
N PHE A 453 -4.59 10.62 -3.92
CA PHE A 453 -3.39 11.44 -3.95
C PHE A 453 -2.92 11.68 -5.38
N SER A 454 -2.46 12.90 -5.66
CA SER A 454 -1.93 13.26 -6.99
C SER A 454 -0.45 12.94 -7.16
N ILE A 455 0.23 12.65 -6.06
CA ILE A 455 1.66 12.33 -6.02
C ILE A 455 1.95 11.41 -4.83
N PHE A 456 2.91 10.52 -5.00
CA PHE A 456 3.37 9.62 -3.95
C PHE A 456 4.88 9.68 -3.75
N HIS A 457 5.27 9.43 -2.51
CA HIS A 457 6.64 9.18 -2.09
C HIS A 457 6.76 7.69 -1.77
N GLU A 458 7.28 6.92 -2.72
CA GLU A 458 7.30 5.45 -2.60
C GLU A 458 8.66 4.95 -2.14
N MET A 459 8.66 3.97 -1.24
CA MET A 459 9.88 3.24 -0.87
C MET A 459 10.37 2.39 -2.03
N GLY A 460 11.45 2.78 -2.66
CA GLY A 460 12.06 2.07 -3.77
C GLY A 460 11.56 2.51 -5.15
N TYR A 461 12.05 1.82 -6.17
CA TYR A 461 11.70 2.10 -7.55
C TYR A 461 10.33 1.52 -7.88
N PRO A 462 9.54 2.20 -8.72
CA PRO A 462 8.32 1.62 -9.22
C PRO A 462 8.66 0.42 -10.09
N SER A 463 8.30 -0.74 -9.59
CA SER A 463 8.47 -1.99 -10.30
C SER A 463 7.11 -2.65 -10.56
N GLY A 464 6.96 -3.26 -11.70
CA GLY A 464 5.85 -4.12 -12.03
C GLY A 464 4.46 -3.50 -11.94
N HIS A 465 3.63 -4.02 -11.07
CA HIS A 465 2.28 -3.50 -10.82
C HIS A 465 2.31 -2.03 -10.39
N GLY A 466 3.37 -1.60 -9.71
CA GLY A 466 3.58 -0.23 -9.28
C GLY A 466 3.69 0.77 -10.43
N GLN A 467 4.07 0.33 -11.64
CA GLN A 467 4.11 1.21 -12.81
C GLN A 467 2.72 1.70 -13.23
N ALA A 468 1.66 0.97 -12.89
CA ALA A 468 0.29 1.41 -13.12
C ALA A 468 -0.05 2.69 -12.32
N LEU A 469 0.67 2.98 -11.24
CA LEU A 469 0.56 4.23 -10.50
C LEU A 469 0.68 5.45 -11.42
N TYR A 470 1.61 5.45 -12.38
CA TYR A 470 1.86 6.58 -13.27
C TYR A 470 0.67 6.96 -14.15
N ARG A 471 -0.30 6.06 -14.31
CA ARG A 471 -1.56 6.37 -14.98
C ARG A 471 -2.40 7.37 -14.18
N TYR A 472 -2.27 7.41 -12.85
CA TYR A 472 -3.16 8.12 -11.94
C TYR A 472 -2.47 9.18 -11.08
N ALA A 473 -1.17 9.06 -10.82
CA ALA A 473 -0.43 9.96 -9.94
C ALA A 473 1.04 10.06 -10.36
N LYS A 474 1.69 11.14 -9.93
CA LYS A 474 3.13 11.29 -10.02
C LYS A 474 3.83 10.55 -8.89
N GLN A 475 5.13 10.36 -9.03
CA GLN A 475 5.95 9.76 -7.99
C GLN A 475 7.26 10.51 -7.80
N THR A 476 7.66 10.68 -6.53
CA THR A 476 8.99 11.12 -6.15
C THR A 476 9.84 9.94 -5.75
N HIS A 477 11.14 10.12 -5.79
CA HIS A 477 12.06 9.14 -5.24
C HIS A 477 12.12 9.25 -3.72
N TYR A 478 11.96 8.10 -3.04
CA TYR A 478 12.22 8.02 -1.61
C TYR A 478 13.73 8.09 -1.38
N LEU A 479 14.21 9.08 -0.62
CA LEU A 479 15.53 9.08 -0.02
C LEU A 479 16.74 9.26 -0.96
N ALA A 480 16.69 10.21 -1.86
CA ALA A 480 17.91 10.67 -2.53
C ALA A 480 18.68 11.66 -1.64
N ALA A 481 19.45 11.13 -0.69
CA ALA A 481 20.34 11.98 0.11
C ALA A 481 21.51 12.48 -0.72
N ALA A 482 21.83 13.76 -0.60
CA ALA A 482 22.95 14.36 -1.33
C ALA A 482 24.31 13.87 -0.84
N ALA A 483 24.47 13.78 0.46
CA ALA A 483 25.63 13.23 1.16
C ALA A 483 25.33 13.08 2.64
N PRO A 484 25.90 12.12 3.36
CA PRO A 484 25.86 12.10 4.80
C PRO A 484 26.69 13.24 5.37
N GLY A 485 26.11 14.03 6.26
CA GLY A 485 26.77 15.04 7.06
C GLY A 485 26.83 14.61 8.53
N LYS A 486 27.43 15.42 9.37
CA LYS A 486 27.47 15.14 10.82
C LYS A 486 26.08 15.15 11.44
N GLY A 487 25.22 16.06 10.99
CA GLY A 487 23.85 16.17 11.45
C GLY A 487 22.94 15.06 10.91
N SER A 488 23.27 14.48 9.76
CA SER A 488 22.47 13.42 9.12
C SER A 488 22.94 12.00 9.47
N GLY A 489 23.98 11.88 10.28
CA GLY A 489 24.46 10.56 10.71
C GLY A 489 23.42 9.82 11.54
N GLY A 490 23.07 8.60 11.11
CA GLY A 490 22.10 7.78 11.83
C GLY A 490 20.64 7.95 11.42
N ILE A 491 20.29 8.88 10.53
CA ILE A 491 18.95 8.95 9.97
C ILE A 491 18.87 8.01 8.77
N HIS A 492 17.85 7.17 8.77
CA HIS A 492 17.69 6.22 7.68
C HIS A 492 17.41 6.90 6.33
N GLU A 493 16.74 8.06 6.30
CA GLU A 493 16.49 8.87 5.13
C GLU A 493 17.78 9.35 4.46
N PHE A 494 18.87 9.45 5.20
CA PHE A 494 20.17 9.81 4.68
C PHE A 494 21.13 8.62 4.58
N ALA A 495 20.82 7.50 5.25
CA ALA A 495 21.69 6.32 5.30
C ALA A 495 21.64 5.47 4.03
N PHE A 496 20.62 5.59 3.19
CA PHE A 496 20.46 4.79 1.97
C PHE A 496 21.54 5.01 0.92
N ASN A 497 22.30 6.07 1.02
CA ASN A 497 23.48 6.29 0.20
C ASN A 497 24.64 5.33 0.48
N GLN A 498 24.60 4.58 1.58
CA GLN A 498 25.68 3.66 1.93
C GLN A 498 25.86 2.52 0.91
N ASN A 499 24.87 2.29 0.06
CA ASN A 499 24.90 1.24 -0.95
C ASN A 499 25.23 1.74 -2.37
N GLY A 500 25.81 2.92 -2.48
CA GLY A 500 26.22 3.46 -3.79
C GLY A 500 25.06 3.88 -4.68
N LEU A 501 23.97 4.35 -4.09
CA LEU A 501 22.72 4.65 -4.76
C LEU A 501 22.38 6.13 -4.67
N PRO A 502 21.28 6.43 -5.08
CA PRO A 502 20.61 6.52 -6.36
C PRO A 502 20.69 7.92 -6.96
N TRP A 503 21.33 8.88 -6.29
CA TRP A 503 21.48 10.21 -6.84
C TRP A 503 22.34 10.23 -8.13
N GLU A 504 23.15 9.20 -8.35
CA GLU A 504 23.92 9.00 -9.58
C GLU A 504 23.11 8.31 -10.69
N ARG A 505 21.94 7.77 -10.35
CA ARG A 505 21.09 7.05 -11.30
C ARG A 505 19.94 7.94 -11.75
N GLU A 506 19.86 8.21 -13.03
CA GLU A 506 18.70 8.85 -13.63
C GLU A 506 17.54 7.85 -13.68
N VAL A 507 16.40 8.24 -13.15
CA VAL A 507 15.13 7.51 -13.25
C VAL A 507 14.11 8.48 -13.83
N PRO A 508 13.92 8.46 -15.16
CA PRO A 508 13.11 9.47 -15.86
C PRO A 508 11.65 9.55 -15.37
N GLU A 509 11.14 8.46 -14.83
CA GLU A 509 9.76 8.38 -14.34
C GLU A 509 9.55 9.09 -12.99
N LEU A 510 10.63 9.29 -12.23
CA LEU A 510 10.55 9.87 -10.89
C LEU A 510 10.93 11.34 -10.91
N ILE A 511 10.18 12.16 -10.18
CA ILE A 511 10.61 13.54 -9.91
C ILE A 511 11.87 13.46 -9.04
N PRO A 512 12.99 14.06 -9.46
CA PRO A 512 14.22 14.11 -8.69
C PRO A 512 13.98 14.62 -7.27
N THR A 513 14.57 13.95 -6.29
CA THR A 513 14.38 14.27 -4.87
C THR A 513 15.73 14.53 -4.22
N LEU A 514 15.83 15.62 -3.49
CA LEU A 514 17.05 16.06 -2.80
C LEU A 514 16.79 16.20 -1.31
N SER A 515 17.34 15.29 -0.50
CA SER A 515 17.38 15.45 0.95
C SER A 515 18.62 16.24 1.36
N VAL A 516 18.41 17.34 2.07
CA VAL A 516 19.50 18.19 2.58
C VAL A 516 19.27 18.57 4.03
N VAL A 517 20.37 18.65 4.75
CA VAL A 517 20.48 19.33 6.04
C VAL A 517 21.52 20.43 5.89
N SER A 518 21.55 21.36 6.82
CA SER A 518 22.42 22.56 6.74
C SER A 518 23.91 22.24 6.50
N ASP A 519 24.39 21.09 6.95
CA ASP A 519 25.78 20.65 6.80
C ASP A 519 26.05 19.81 5.52
N THR A 520 25.01 19.49 4.73
CA THR A 520 25.15 18.78 3.45
C THR A 520 24.86 19.65 2.24
N ILE A 521 24.40 20.86 2.45
CA ILE A 521 24.19 21.83 1.37
C ILE A 521 25.54 22.18 0.71
N GLY A 522 25.55 22.33 -0.60
CA GLY A 522 26.79 22.55 -1.36
C GLY A 522 27.62 21.28 -1.62
N SER A 523 27.16 20.12 -1.21
CA SER A 523 27.79 18.84 -1.55
C SER A 523 27.72 18.55 -3.04
N LYS A 524 28.68 17.74 -3.55
CA LYS A 524 28.67 17.30 -4.96
C LYS A 524 27.38 16.56 -5.33
N GLY A 525 26.78 15.81 -4.39
CA GLY A 525 25.51 15.13 -4.60
C GLY A 525 24.35 16.11 -4.76
N ALA A 526 24.29 17.18 -3.94
CA ALA A 526 23.27 18.22 -4.08
C ALA A 526 23.37 18.95 -5.42
N GLU A 527 24.58 19.34 -5.83
CA GLU A 527 24.82 19.97 -7.12
C GLU A 527 24.40 19.06 -8.29
N PHE A 528 24.72 17.77 -8.21
CA PHE A 528 24.39 16.80 -9.24
C PHE A 528 22.87 16.63 -9.36
N LEU A 529 22.15 16.45 -8.25
CA LEU A 529 20.70 16.29 -8.25
C LEU A 529 19.96 17.52 -8.78
N ILE A 530 20.43 18.73 -8.44
CA ILE A 530 19.89 19.97 -9.01
C ILE A 530 20.14 20.04 -10.51
N LYS A 531 21.31 19.60 -10.97
CA LYS A 531 21.60 19.52 -12.40
C LYS A 531 20.69 18.53 -13.12
N GLN A 532 20.44 17.35 -12.54
CA GLN A 532 19.47 16.39 -13.06
C GLN A 532 18.07 17.00 -13.12
N ALA A 533 17.62 17.65 -12.04
CA ALA A 533 16.31 18.28 -11.97
C ALA A 533 16.11 19.33 -13.08
N LYS A 534 17.11 20.15 -13.38
CA LYS A 534 17.04 21.13 -14.48
C LYS A 534 16.80 20.51 -15.84
N SER A 535 17.42 19.36 -16.10
CA SER A 535 17.28 18.63 -17.36
C SER A 535 16.13 17.64 -17.35
N TRP A 536 15.53 17.41 -16.19
CA TRP A 536 14.46 16.43 -16.05
C TRP A 536 13.20 16.87 -16.81
N HIS A 537 12.72 16.00 -17.65
CA HIS A 537 11.45 16.11 -18.32
C HIS A 537 10.67 14.85 -17.97
N GLN A 538 9.45 15.05 -17.49
CA GLN A 538 8.60 13.96 -17.12
C GLN A 538 8.41 12.99 -18.29
N HIS A 539 8.90 11.79 -18.13
CA HIS A 539 8.67 10.69 -19.04
C HIS A 539 7.69 9.75 -18.37
N TYR A 540 6.46 9.73 -18.83
CA TYR A 540 5.56 8.65 -18.45
C TYR A 540 5.79 7.52 -19.45
N PRO A 541 6.18 6.31 -19.02
CA PRO A 541 5.97 5.14 -19.84
C PRO A 541 4.45 5.06 -20.02
N GLY A 542 4.01 5.39 -21.23
CA GLY A 542 2.58 5.48 -21.50
C GLY A 542 1.90 4.14 -21.23
N VAL A 543 1.20 4.05 -20.12
CA VAL A 543 0.04 3.18 -19.97
C VAL A 543 -1.17 3.96 -20.52
N SER A 544 -0.97 4.67 -21.63
CA SER A 544 -2.01 5.21 -22.46
C SER A 544 -2.42 4.10 -23.41
N GLY A 545 -3.69 3.76 -23.43
CA GLY A 545 -4.25 2.87 -24.45
C GLY A 545 -3.87 3.36 -25.86
N GLY A 546 -2.93 2.68 -26.50
CA GLY A 546 -2.50 2.95 -27.85
C GLY A 546 -1.10 3.55 -27.97
N ASN A 547 -0.13 2.73 -27.89
CA ASN A 547 1.28 2.74 -28.30
C ASN A 547 2.22 2.38 -27.15
N VAL A 548 2.45 1.09 -27.02
CA VAL A 548 3.58 0.55 -26.26
C VAL A 548 4.85 1.02 -26.95
N ILE A 549 5.56 1.98 -26.35
CA ILE A 549 6.93 2.27 -26.77
C ILE A 549 7.78 1.07 -26.33
N LYS A 550 8.21 0.29 -27.29
CA LYS A 550 9.19 -0.78 -27.11
C LYS A 550 10.49 -0.14 -26.61
N HIS A 551 10.81 -0.31 -25.35
CA HIS A 551 12.19 -0.20 -24.92
C HIS A 551 12.88 -1.55 -25.15
N SER A 552 13.72 -1.60 -26.16
CA SER A 552 14.75 -2.63 -26.33
C SER A 552 15.73 -2.54 -25.14
N VAL A 553 16.03 -3.69 -24.58
CA VAL A 553 16.94 -4.07 -23.50
C VAL A 553 18.19 -3.21 -23.39
#